data_a661b538fa76a5cc4ab9147316be82cb
#
_entry.id   a661b538fa76a5cc4ab9147316be82cb
#
_cell.length_a   1.000
_cell.length_b   1.000
_cell.length_c   1.000
_cell.angle_alpha   90.00
_cell.angle_beta   90.00
_cell.angle_gamma   90.00
#
_symmetry.space_group_name_H-M   'P 1'
#
loop_
_entity.id
_entity.type
_entity.pdbx_description
1 polymer ?
#
loop_
_entity_poly.entity_id
_entity_poly.type
_entity_poly.pdbx_seq_one_letter_code
_entity_poly.pdbx_strand_id
1 'polypeptide(L)'
;MHDKIAKEYMAKYEKAKTLRENFVPLFEECYEYSMPQRESFYTESVGQRRDEKIFDETAVVGVQEFASRLQAGLVPNFARWADFIAGSEVPKEQRDTVNNDLDEVTEYVFEVLQNSNFGQEVHESFMDLAVGTGVLQVSEGDAVQPIVFNAIPLPHVVLDTGPNNQIDHVYRERNVRYSHISLLYPNSIITPQLTERIEKNPDGKTKILEVVCRDYTKINEDAFLDYIIECETATVIRSERYTGVGSNPFVCFRWATCAGETYGRGPLMNALSAIKTTNLTVQLVLENAQMAISGIYQLDDDGIVNPDTINLVPGTVIPKAPNSAGLQPIRAAGSFDVSQFILNDMRLNIKRALYNEMLGDPNKTPATATEIAERMADLSRQIGSAFGRLQSELVQPVLQRVVHILKKQGRIEIPTVNGRQVKVRSVSPLSQAQARQDISATSQWLQLVQQGFGPDIMNLLVSGEEVAAYLAKKFGIPDSLIRDAGQRKEIMQMMQQAQMQQQMMQQQQGEEVVTQ
;
A
#
# COMPACT_ATOMS: atom_id res chain seq x y z
N MET A 1 -3.39 -38.88 12.29
CA MET A 1 -2.78 -38.15 11.15
C MET A 1 -2.85 -36.63 11.40
N HIS A 2 -3.97 -36.10 11.80
CA HIS A 2 -4.18 -34.66 12.09
C HIS A 2 -3.25 -34.10 13.18
N ASP A 3 -3.04 -34.81 14.29
CA ASP A 3 -2.15 -34.36 15.38
C ASP A 3 -0.67 -34.28 14.95
N LYS A 4 -0.23 -35.14 14.01
CA LYS A 4 1.14 -35.09 13.50
C LYS A 4 1.35 -33.84 12.63
N ILE A 5 0.35 -33.50 11.81
CA ILE A 5 0.35 -32.31 10.96
C ILE A 5 0.35 -31.06 11.84
N ALA A 6 -0.52 -31.00 12.86
CA ALA A 6 -0.58 -29.87 13.79
C ALA A 6 0.78 -29.60 14.44
N LYS A 7 1.41 -30.66 15.00
CA LYS A 7 2.72 -30.53 15.65
C LYS A 7 3.82 -30.08 14.68
N GLU A 8 3.79 -30.57 13.44
CA GLU A 8 4.75 -30.17 12.40
C GLU A 8 4.62 -28.67 12.08
N TYR A 9 3.39 -28.19 11.83
CA TYR A 9 3.19 -26.78 11.47
C TYR A 9 3.37 -25.84 12.67
N MET A 10 3.04 -26.26 13.88
CA MET A 10 3.37 -25.51 15.09
C MET A 10 4.88 -25.36 15.27
N ALA A 11 5.65 -26.42 15.01
CA ALA A 11 7.12 -26.35 15.06
C ALA A 11 7.71 -25.44 13.98
N LYS A 12 7.13 -25.43 12.77
CA LYS A 12 7.50 -24.47 11.70
C LYS A 12 7.15 -23.03 12.10
N TYR A 13 5.97 -22.82 12.67
CA TYR A 13 5.55 -21.53 13.20
C TYR A 13 6.52 -20.98 14.25
N GLU A 14 6.90 -21.80 15.25
CA GLU A 14 7.84 -21.38 16.29
C GLU A 14 9.24 -21.01 15.72
N LYS A 15 9.71 -21.74 14.72
CA LYS A 15 10.95 -21.36 14.01
C LYS A 15 10.83 -20.03 13.28
N ALA A 16 9.76 -19.83 12.54
CA ALA A 16 9.51 -18.58 11.84
C ALA A 16 9.32 -17.39 12.82
N LYS A 17 8.66 -17.64 13.97
CA LYS A 17 8.49 -16.67 15.05
C LYS A 17 9.84 -16.26 15.65
N THR A 18 10.72 -17.23 15.92
CA THR A 18 12.09 -16.94 16.42
C THR A 18 12.88 -16.08 15.43
N LEU A 19 12.77 -16.35 14.12
CA LEU A 19 13.41 -15.47 13.11
C LEU A 19 12.81 -14.06 13.11
N ARG A 20 11.50 -13.92 13.32
CA ARG A 20 10.83 -12.62 13.43
C ARG A 20 11.28 -11.83 14.66
N GLU A 21 11.64 -12.48 15.76
CA GLU A 21 12.09 -11.83 17.00
C GLU A 21 13.26 -10.87 16.77
N ASN A 22 14.09 -11.11 15.76
CA ASN A 22 15.16 -10.17 15.39
C ASN A 22 14.63 -8.81 14.88
N PHE A 23 13.41 -8.78 14.32
CA PHE A 23 12.78 -7.58 13.78
C PHE A 23 11.82 -6.92 14.78
N VAL A 24 11.30 -7.69 15.75
CA VAL A 24 10.27 -7.21 16.69
C VAL A 24 10.67 -5.95 17.45
N PRO A 25 11.89 -5.79 17.97
CA PRO A 25 12.26 -4.53 18.64
C PRO A 25 12.18 -3.32 17.71
N LEU A 26 12.58 -3.48 16.45
CA LEU A 26 12.54 -2.42 15.46
C LEU A 26 11.10 -2.08 15.06
N PHE A 27 10.24 -3.09 14.88
CA PHE A 27 8.82 -2.91 14.60
C PHE A 27 8.10 -2.21 15.75
N GLU A 28 8.35 -2.64 17.00
CA GLU A 28 7.75 -2.03 18.18
C GLU A 28 8.14 -0.57 18.33
N GLU A 29 9.44 -0.22 18.17
CA GLU A 29 9.87 1.17 18.19
C GLU A 29 9.21 2.00 17.08
N CYS A 30 9.07 1.46 15.86
CA CYS A 30 8.34 2.13 14.79
C CYS A 30 6.87 2.38 15.17
N TYR A 31 6.18 1.40 15.76
CA TYR A 31 4.80 1.57 16.22
C TYR A 31 4.70 2.56 17.36
N GLU A 32 5.57 2.47 18.36
CA GLU A 32 5.57 3.35 19.53
C GLU A 32 5.68 4.84 19.17
N TYR A 33 6.54 5.18 18.21
CA TYR A 33 6.81 6.58 17.85
C TYR A 33 5.95 7.12 16.69
N SER A 34 5.24 6.27 15.95
CA SER A 34 4.51 6.73 14.77
C SER A 34 3.07 6.21 14.64
N MET A 35 2.74 5.11 15.30
CA MET A 35 1.41 4.49 15.24
C MET A 35 0.94 4.04 16.64
N PRO A 36 0.76 4.98 17.60
CA PRO A 36 0.44 4.64 18.99
C PRO A 36 -0.89 3.91 19.13
N GLN A 37 -1.78 4.00 18.13
CA GLN A 37 -3.05 3.28 18.09
C GLN A 37 -2.90 1.78 17.78
N ARG A 38 -1.74 1.35 17.24
CA ARG A 38 -1.45 -0.06 16.96
C ARG A 38 -1.14 -0.84 18.24
N GLU A 39 -1.48 -2.11 18.22
CA GLU A 39 -1.18 -3.03 19.30
C GLU A 39 0.32 -3.31 19.42
N SER A 40 0.80 -3.51 20.66
CA SER A 40 2.19 -3.88 20.93
C SER A 40 2.50 -5.31 20.46
N PHE A 41 3.76 -5.55 20.07
CA PHE A 41 4.26 -6.90 19.78
C PHE A 41 4.47 -7.75 21.03
N TYR A 42 4.53 -7.13 22.20
CA TYR A 42 4.86 -7.82 23.46
C TYR A 42 3.63 -8.12 24.32
N THR A 43 2.61 -7.28 24.26
CA THR A 43 1.42 -7.38 25.12
C THR A 43 0.14 -7.08 24.36
N GLU A 44 -0.93 -7.77 24.71
CA GLU A 44 -2.28 -7.40 24.23
C GLU A 44 -2.61 -6.00 24.79
N SER A 45 -2.58 -5.00 23.92
CA SER A 45 -2.74 -3.58 24.30
C SER A 45 -3.85 -2.88 23.52
N VAL A 46 -4.84 -3.64 23.06
CA VAL A 46 -5.97 -3.10 22.29
C VAL A 46 -6.70 -2.02 23.08
N GLY A 47 -6.74 -0.79 22.50
CA GLY A 47 -7.37 0.36 23.12
C GLY A 47 -6.62 1.00 24.29
N GLN A 48 -5.39 0.55 24.60
CA GLN A 48 -4.55 1.20 25.58
C GLN A 48 -3.92 2.49 25.02
N ARG A 49 -3.79 3.48 25.90
CA ARG A 49 -3.12 4.72 25.56
C ARG A 49 -1.61 4.49 25.49
N ARG A 50 -0.99 4.83 24.34
CA ARG A 50 0.45 4.64 24.08
C ARG A 50 1.14 5.92 23.59
N ASP A 51 0.46 7.06 23.67
CA ASP A 51 0.95 8.36 23.19
C ASP A 51 1.77 9.14 24.21
N GLU A 52 1.93 8.64 25.43
CA GLU A 52 2.63 9.34 26.53
C GLU A 52 4.10 9.66 26.22
N LYS A 53 4.73 8.90 25.32
CA LYS A 53 6.12 9.11 24.90
C LYS A 53 6.25 9.97 23.65
N ILE A 54 5.15 10.43 23.05
CA ILE A 54 5.15 11.19 21.80
C ILE A 54 5.09 12.68 22.13
N PHE A 55 6.20 13.36 21.91
CA PHE A 55 6.33 14.82 22.05
C PHE A 55 6.34 15.53 20.69
N ASP A 56 6.62 14.80 19.59
CA ASP A 56 6.59 15.30 18.23
C ASP A 56 5.71 14.43 17.34
N GLU A 57 4.65 15.01 16.79
CA GLU A 57 3.64 14.29 15.98
C GLU A 57 4.02 14.13 14.50
N THR A 58 5.20 14.63 14.08
CA THR A 58 5.61 14.63 12.67
C THR A 58 5.60 13.23 12.06
N ALA A 59 6.01 12.21 12.81
CA ALA A 59 6.01 10.82 12.33
C ALA A 59 4.59 10.24 12.28
N VAL A 60 3.74 10.54 13.25
CA VAL A 60 2.35 10.05 13.31
C VAL A 60 1.54 10.56 12.11
N VAL A 61 1.59 11.85 11.87
CA VAL A 61 0.95 12.47 10.69
C VAL A 61 1.61 11.98 9.40
N GLY A 62 2.93 11.85 9.42
CA GLY A 62 3.72 11.42 8.26
C GLY A 62 3.36 10.04 7.74
N VAL A 63 3.07 9.07 8.62
CA VAL A 63 2.64 7.72 8.22
C VAL A 63 1.25 7.74 7.58
N GLN A 64 0.31 8.50 8.13
CA GLN A 64 -1.04 8.64 7.56
C GLN A 64 -1.00 9.31 6.17
N GLU A 65 -0.18 10.36 6.01
CA GLU A 65 0.03 11.00 4.72
C GLU A 65 0.68 10.05 3.71
N PHE A 66 1.69 9.25 4.14
CA PHE A 66 2.34 8.25 3.30
C PHE A 66 1.31 7.24 2.78
N ALA A 67 0.49 6.65 3.67
CA ALA A 67 -0.54 5.69 3.29
C ALA A 67 -1.57 6.30 2.33
N SER A 68 -2.05 7.51 2.60
CA SER A 68 -3.02 8.23 1.76
C SER A 68 -2.47 8.54 0.37
N ARG A 69 -1.22 8.99 0.27
CA ARG A 69 -0.57 9.28 -1.01
C ARG A 69 -0.30 8.02 -1.83
N LEU A 70 0.16 6.96 -1.17
CA LEU A 70 0.39 5.69 -1.83
C LEU A 70 -0.92 5.12 -2.37
N GLN A 71 -2.00 5.18 -1.60
CA GLN A 71 -3.34 4.77 -2.03
C GLN A 71 -3.81 5.59 -3.23
N ALA A 72 -3.75 6.90 -3.14
CA ALA A 72 -4.15 7.79 -4.24
C ALA A 72 -3.32 7.57 -5.52
N GLY A 73 -2.05 7.20 -5.39
CA GLY A 73 -1.15 6.95 -6.52
C GLY A 73 -1.26 5.57 -7.14
N LEU A 74 -1.46 4.53 -6.32
CA LEU A 74 -1.39 3.13 -6.75
C LEU A 74 -2.76 2.49 -6.95
N VAL A 75 -3.68 2.67 -5.99
CA VAL A 75 -5.00 2.01 -5.93
C VAL A 75 -6.09 3.00 -5.48
N PRO A 76 -6.35 4.08 -6.22
CA PRO A 76 -7.36 5.07 -5.86
C PRO A 76 -8.76 4.43 -5.77
N ASN A 77 -9.54 4.82 -4.74
CA ASN A 77 -10.81 4.19 -4.41
C ASN A 77 -11.89 4.30 -5.50
N PHE A 78 -11.91 5.43 -6.23
CA PHE A 78 -13.00 5.76 -7.17
C PHE A 78 -12.54 5.77 -8.64
N ALA A 79 -11.39 5.18 -8.94
CA ALA A 79 -10.88 5.11 -10.29
C ALA A 79 -10.43 3.69 -10.63
N ARG A 80 -10.49 3.36 -11.90
CA ARG A 80 -9.90 2.15 -12.44
C ARG A 80 -8.38 2.31 -12.47
N TRP A 81 -7.65 1.41 -11.82
CA TRP A 81 -6.19 1.48 -11.68
C TRP A 81 -5.46 0.31 -12.33
N ALA A 82 -6.22 -0.65 -12.89
CA ALA A 82 -5.68 -1.75 -13.68
C ALA A 82 -6.68 -2.22 -14.72
N ASP A 83 -6.18 -2.85 -15.79
CA ASP A 83 -6.95 -3.46 -16.84
C ASP A 83 -6.57 -4.93 -16.99
N PHE A 84 -7.54 -5.77 -17.33
CA PHE A 84 -7.27 -7.09 -17.87
C PHE A 84 -7.11 -6.99 -19.38
N ILE A 85 -6.02 -7.53 -19.90
CA ILE A 85 -5.73 -7.54 -21.33
C ILE A 85 -5.31 -8.94 -21.77
N ALA A 86 -5.48 -9.23 -23.07
CA ALA A 86 -5.06 -10.48 -23.68
C ALA A 86 -3.56 -10.73 -23.46
N GLY A 87 -3.24 -11.93 -22.97
CA GLY A 87 -1.86 -12.35 -22.69
C GLY A 87 -1.07 -12.75 -23.94
N SER A 88 0.13 -13.27 -23.72
CA SER A 88 1.06 -13.62 -24.81
C SER A 88 0.61 -14.80 -25.65
N GLU A 89 -0.18 -15.72 -25.09
CA GLU A 89 -0.69 -16.91 -25.77
C GLU A 89 -1.85 -16.62 -26.72
N VAL A 90 -2.52 -15.47 -26.58
CA VAL A 90 -3.64 -15.09 -27.45
C VAL A 90 -3.10 -14.62 -28.81
N PRO A 91 -3.57 -15.20 -29.95
CA PRO A 91 -3.18 -14.77 -31.28
C PRO A 91 -3.46 -13.28 -31.51
N LYS A 92 -2.57 -12.60 -32.24
CA LYS A 92 -2.69 -11.15 -32.47
C LYS A 92 -4.02 -10.74 -33.10
N GLU A 93 -4.55 -11.58 -33.97
CA GLU A 93 -5.82 -11.34 -34.70
C GLU A 93 -7.07 -11.37 -33.80
N GLN A 94 -7.00 -12.10 -32.68
CA GLN A 94 -8.10 -12.25 -31.72
C GLN A 94 -8.00 -11.32 -30.51
N ARG A 95 -6.87 -10.62 -30.36
CA ARG A 95 -6.60 -9.81 -29.17
C ARG A 95 -7.59 -8.67 -28.97
N ASP A 96 -8.01 -8.03 -30.05
CA ASP A 96 -8.93 -6.89 -29.96
C ASP A 96 -10.32 -7.36 -29.48
N THR A 97 -10.81 -8.51 -29.98
CA THR A 97 -12.08 -9.09 -29.51
C THR A 97 -11.99 -9.52 -28.04
N VAL A 98 -10.92 -10.24 -27.68
CA VAL A 98 -10.69 -10.70 -26.30
C VAL A 98 -10.52 -9.51 -25.34
N ASN A 99 -9.88 -8.42 -25.76
CA ASN A 99 -9.72 -7.23 -24.94
C ASN A 99 -11.05 -6.54 -24.67
N ASN A 100 -11.98 -6.51 -25.65
CA ASN A 100 -13.32 -5.94 -25.43
C ASN A 100 -14.10 -6.75 -24.37
N ASP A 101 -14.07 -8.08 -24.46
CA ASP A 101 -14.72 -8.95 -23.46
C ASP A 101 -14.07 -8.77 -22.07
N LEU A 102 -12.74 -8.62 -22.02
CA LEU A 102 -12.01 -8.39 -20.77
C LEU A 102 -12.25 -6.99 -20.18
N ASP A 103 -12.59 -6.00 -21.01
CA ASP A 103 -12.92 -4.66 -20.55
C ASP A 103 -14.22 -4.65 -19.74
N GLU A 104 -15.28 -5.35 -20.20
CA GLU A 104 -16.53 -5.52 -19.45
C GLU A 104 -16.31 -6.23 -18.11
N VAL A 105 -15.48 -7.28 -18.10
CA VAL A 105 -15.12 -7.97 -16.85
C VAL A 105 -14.32 -7.06 -15.92
N THR A 106 -13.44 -6.23 -16.48
CA THR A 106 -12.67 -5.26 -15.69
C THR A 106 -13.60 -4.27 -15.01
N GLU A 107 -14.56 -3.70 -15.73
CA GLU A 107 -15.55 -2.77 -15.14
C GLU A 107 -16.31 -3.43 -13.99
N TYR A 108 -16.80 -4.65 -14.17
CA TYR A 108 -17.50 -5.38 -13.12
C TYR A 108 -16.62 -5.67 -11.90
N VAL A 109 -15.36 -6.07 -12.09
CA VAL A 109 -14.40 -6.29 -10.99
C VAL A 109 -14.17 -5.00 -10.21
N PHE A 110 -14.03 -3.87 -10.91
CA PHE A 110 -13.84 -2.57 -10.24
C PHE A 110 -15.11 -2.07 -9.56
N GLU A 111 -16.29 -2.33 -10.07
CA GLU A 111 -17.56 -2.07 -9.39
C GLU A 111 -17.63 -2.85 -8.05
N VAL A 112 -17.29 -4.14 -8.07
CA VAL A 112 -17.25 -4.96 -6.85
C VAL A 112 -16.22 -4.43 -5.86
N LEU A 113 -15.01 -4.05 -6.32
CA LEU A 113 -13.97 -3.48 -5.46
C LEU A 113 -14.40 -2.15 -4.81
N GLN A 114 -15.01 -1.26 -5.58
CA GLN A 114 -15.48 0.05 -5.09
C GLN A 114 -16.62 -0.08 -4.07
N ASN A 115 -17.48 -1.08 -4.24
CA ASN A 115 -18.58 -1.37 -3.31
C ASN A 115 -18.14 -2.18 -2.08
N SER A 116 -16.88 -2.65 -2.05
CA SER A 116 -16.31 -3.39 -0.91
C SER A 116 -15.58 -2.47 0.09
N ASN A 117 -15.08 -3.05 1.17
CA ASN A 117 -14.25 -2.37 2.15
C ASN A 117 -12.76 -2.26 1.74
N PHE A 118 -12.41 -2.55 0.47
CA PHE A 118 -11.03 -2.57 -0.02
C PHE A 118 -10.26 -1.29 0.29
N GLY A 119 -10.88 -0.13 0.02
CA GLY A 119 -10.21 1.16 0.20
C GLY A 119 -9.82 1.46 1.64
N GLN A 120 -10.59 1.01 2.62
CA GLN A 120 -10.30 1.16 4.04
C GLN A 120 -9.18 0.22 4.48
N GLU A 121 -9.30 -1.05 4.13
CA GLU A 121 -8.37 -2.09 4.55
C GLU A 121 -6.99 -1.96 3.89
N VAL A 122 -6.94 -1.52 2.63
CA VAL A 122 -5.65 -1.29 1.96
C VAL A 122 -4.91 -0.09 2.57
N HIS A 123 -5.66 0.96 2.98
CA HIS A 123 -5.07 2.11 3.69
C HIS A 123 -4.40 1.69 5.00
N GLU A 124 -5.10 0.88 5.80
CA GLU A 124 -4.57 0.30 7.04
C GLU A 124 -3.32 -0.54 6.78
N SER A 125 -3.33 -1.38 5.73
CA SER A 125 -2.16 -2.16 5.34
C SER A 125 -0.99 -1.30 4.85
N PHE A 126 -1.25 -0.12 4.25
CA PHE A 126 -0.20 0.81 3.85
C PHE A 126 0.47 1.52 5.03
N MET A 127 -0.24 1.71 6.14
CA MET A 127 0.41 2.18 7.36
C MET A 127 1.45 1.17 7.86
N ASP A 128 1.13 -0.13 7.86
CA ASP A 128 2.10 -1.18 8.20
C ASP A 128 3.23 -1.30 7.15
N LEU A 129 2.92 -1.03 5.88
CA LEU A 129 3.93 -0.97 4.82
C LEU A 129 4.97 0.14 5.05
N ALA A 130 4.60 1.24 5.73
CA ALA A 130 5.57 2.27 6.13
C ALA A 130 6.66 1.70 7.05
N VAL A 131 6.34 0.69 7.86
CA VAL A 131 7.32 -0.09 8.63
C VAL A 131 8.09 -1.03 7.71
N GLY A 132 7.41 -1.66 6.74
CA GLY A 132 8.11 -2.46 5.72
C GLY A 132 7.28 -3.55 5.06
N THR A 133 6.26 -4.08 5.72
CA THR A 133 5.46 -5.20 5.22
C THR A 133 3.99 -4.96 5.52
N GLY A 134 3.15 -5.04 4.50
CA GLY A 134 1.71 -5.04 4.64
C GLY A 134 1.14 -6.44 4.39
N VAL A 135 0.07 -6.80 5.09
CA VAL A 135 -0.64 -8.07 4.93
C VAL A 135 -2.13 -7.80 4.82
N LEU A 136 -2.72 -8.31 3.75
CA LEU A 136 -4.14 -8.20 3.47
C LEU A 136 -4.74 -9.59 3.28
N GLN A 137 -5.77 -9.93 4.03
CA GLN A 137 -6.56 -11.14 3.82
C GLN A 137 -7.75 -10.81 2.93
N VAL A 138 -7.97 -11.63 1.89
CA VAL A 138 -9.07 -11.47 0.94
C VAL A 138 -9.94 -12.73 1.00
N SER A 139 -11.11 -12.59 1.57
CA SER A 139 -12.06 -13.67 1.85
C SER A 139 -13.30 -13.59 0.99
N GLU A 140 -13.95 -14.73 0.80
CA GLU A 140 -15.28 -14.79 0.22
C GLU A 140 -16.29 -14.14 1.19
N GLY A 141 -17.12 -13.27 0.70
CA GLY A 141 -18.19 -12.63 1.45
C GLY A 141 -19.57 -13.26 1.16
N ASP A 142 -20.59 -12.45 1.27
CA ASP A 142 -21.99 -12.87 1.06
C ASP A 142 -22.50 -12.49 -0.36
N ALA A 143 -23.82 -12.63 -0.55
CA ALA A 143 -24.46 -12.30 -1.83
C ALA A 143 -24.43 -10.79 -2.14
N VAL A 144 -24.40 -9.93 -1.14
CA VAL A 144 -24.42 -8.47 -1.26
C VAL A 144 -22.99 -7.92 -1.36
N GLN A 145 -22.10 -8.41 -0.51
CA GLN A 145 -20.67 -8.09 -0.56
C GLN A 145 -19.90 -9.38 -0.87
N PRO A 146 -19.64 -9.65 -2.15
CA PRO A 146 -19.06 -10.94 -2.56
C PRO A 146 -17.60 -11.12 -2.09
N ILE A 147 -16.93 -10.04 -1.71
CA ILE A 147 -15.53 -10.04 -1.30
C ILE A 147 -15.38 -9.16 -0.05
N VAL A 148 -14.66 -9.68 0.93
CA VAL A 148 -14.33 -8.96 2.17
C VAL A 148 -12.82 -8.92 2.31
N PHE A 149 -12.29 -7.72 2.53
CA PHE A 149 -10.89 -7.48 2.82
C PHE A 149 -10.67 -7.29 4.32
N ASN A 150 -9.49 -7.66 4.80
CA ASN A 150 -9.12 -7.50 6.20
C ASN A 150 -7.62 -7.23 6.30
N ALA A 151 -7.25 -6.05 6.74
CA ALA A 151 -5.86 -5.72 7.04
C ALA A 151 -5.41 -6.46 8.31
N ILE A 152 -4.27 -7.12 8.24
CA ILE A 152 -3.73 -7.87 9.37
C ILE A 152 -2.50 -7.14 9.89
N PRO A 153 -2.56 -6.58 11.12
CA PRO A 153 -1.42 -5.95 11.73
C PRO A 153 -0.25 -6.93 11.91
N LEU A 154 0.97 -6.43 11.76
CA LEU A 154 2.20 -7.23 11.86
C LEU A 154 2.35 -8.02 13.18
N PRO A 155 1.87 -7.57 14.36
CA PRO A 155 1.93 -8.38 15.58
C PRO A 155 1.25 -9.75 15.46
N HIS A 156 0.16 -9.82 14.70
CA HIS A 156 -0.68 -11.02 14.58
C HIS A 156 -0.28 -11.98 13.46
N VAL A 157 0.75 -11.66 12.68
CA VAL A 157 1.17 -12.47 11.54
C VAL A 157 2.66 -12.81 11.60
N VAL A 158 2.98 -14.06 11.32
CA VAL A 158 4.35 -14.53 11.12
C VAL A 158 4.48 -15.03 9.69
N LEU A 159 5.51 -14.57 9.00
CA LEU A 159 5.75 -14.87 7.60
C LEU A 159 7.01 -15.72 7.45
N ASP A 160 7.00 -16.61 6.47
CA ASP A 160 8.20 -17.34 6.07
C ASP A 160 8.30 -17.40 4.54
N THR A 161 9.52 -17.49 4.04
CA THR A 161 9.82 -17.44 2.61
C THR A 161 10.15 -18.82 2.07
N GLY A 162 9.66 -19.11 0.88
CA GLY A 162 10.02 -20.28 0.13
C GLY A 162 11.33 -20.15 -0.65
N PRO A 163 11.65 -21.15 -1.49
CA PRO A 163 12.92 -21.24 -2.22
C PRO A 163 13.25 -20.04 -3.10
N ASN A 164 12.23 -19.35 -3.60
CA ASN A 164 12.37 -18.20 -4.51
C ASN A 164 12.31 -16.84 -3.79
N ASN A 165 12.48 -16.80 -2.47
CA ASN A 165 12.35 -15.60 -1.64
C ASN A 165 10.96 -14.91 -1.74
N GLN A 166 9.94 -15.66 -2.15
CA GLN A 166 8.54 -15.27 -2.10
C GLN A 166 7.95 -15.69 -0.75
N ILE A 167 7.00 -14.93 -0.24
CA ILE A 167 6.28 -15.27 0.99
C ILE A 167 5.32 -16.41 0.65
N ASP A 168 5.69 -17.62 1.06
CA ASP A 168 4.97 -18.85 0.74
C ASP A 168 4.24 -19.45 1.95
N HIS A 169 4.57 -18.98 3.15
CA HIS A 169 3.95 -19.42 4.40
C HIS A 169 3.49 -18.20 5.18
N VAL A 170 2.23 -18.22 5.57
CA VAL A 170 1.59 -17.22 6.40
C VAL A 170 0.99 -17.91 7.61
N TYR A 171 1.39 -17.48 8.79
CA TYR A 171 0.87 -17.96 10.06
C TYR A 171 0.18 -16.81 10.77
N ARG A 172 -1.09 -16.98 11.15
CA ARG A 172 -1.87 -15.99 11.89
C ARG A 172 -2.34 -16.58 13.22
N GLU A 173 -1.85 -16.01 14.33
CA GLU A 173 -2.32 -16.36 15.67
C GLU A 173 -3.50 -15.47 16.04
N ARG A 174 -4.58 -16.07 16.54
CA ARG A 174 -5.80 -15.37 16.97
C ARG A 174 -6.34 -15.94 18.26
N ASN A 175 -6.76 -15.07 19.17
CA ASN A 175 -7.57 -15.43 20.32
C ASN A 175 -9.04 -15.42 19.93
N VAL A 176 -9.66 -16.57 19.80
CA VAL A 176 -11.05 -16.74 19.33
C VAL A 176 -11.92 -17.24 20.47
N ARG A 177 -13.12 -16.66 20.63
CA ARG A 177 -14.11 -17.20 21.56
C ARG A 177 -14.59 -18.56 21.07
N TYR A 178 -14.81 -19.50 22.00
CA TYR A 178 -15.29 -20.84 21.66
C TYR A 178 -16.57 -20.82 20.83
N SER A 179 -17.53 -19.96 21.18
CA SER A 179 -18.80 -19.79 20.46
C SER A 179 -18.65 -19.30 19.03
N HIS A 180 -17.55 -18.64 18.69
CA HIS A 180 -17.31 -18.08 17.35
C HIS A 180 -16.53 -19.02 16.43
N ILE A 181 -15.99 -20.13 16.91
CA ILE A 181 -15.15 -21.02 16.09
C ILE A 181 -15.93 -21.54 14.87
N SER A 182 -17.12 -22.06 15.07
CA SER A 182 -17.95 -22.60 13.98
C SER A 182 -18.44 -21.54 12.99
N LEU A 183 -18.57 -20.28 13.43
CA LEU A 183 -18.93 -19.14 12.58
C LEU A 183 -17.75 -18.68 11.72
N LEU A 184 -16.56 -18.59 12.31
CA LEU A 184 -15.35 -18.15 11.62
C LEU A 184 -14.79 -19.23 10.70
N TYR A 185 -14.92 -20.50 11.10
CA TYR A 185 -14.39 -21.63 10.35
C TYR A 185 -15.51 -22.64 10.07
N PRO A 186 -16.35 -22.38 9.05
CA PRO A 186 -17.37 -23.36 8.63
C PRO A 186 -16.74 -24.72 8.34
N ASN A 187 -17.47 -25.80 8.63
CA ASN A 187 -17.00 -27.19 8.46
C ASN A 187 -15.82 -27.59 9.37
N SER A 188 -15.57 -26.86 10.46
CA SER A 188 -14.55 -27.26 11.43
C SER A 188 -14.98 -28.52 12.19
N ILE A 189 -14.02 -29.42 12.42
CA ILE A 189 -14.20 -30.63 13.23
C ILE A 189 -13.97 -30.24 14.69
N ILE A 190 -15.04 -30.17 15.46
CA ILE A 190 -14.95 -29.88 16.90
C ILE A 190 -14.61 -31.17 17.62
N THR A 191 -13.45 -31.22 18.28
CA THR A 191 -13.01 -32.39 19.05
C THR A 191 -13.84 -32.53 20.34
N PRO A 192 -14.00 -33.73 20.90
CA PRO A 192 -14.72 -33.91 22.17
C PRO A 192 -14.18 -33.05 23.32
N GLN A 193 -12.86 -32.85 23.37
CA GLN A 193 -12.22 -31.97 24.35
C GLN A 193 -12.62 -30.50 24.18
N LEU A 194 -12.72 -30.05 22.94
CA LEU A 194 -13.16 -28.68 22.61
C LEU A 194 -14.65 -28.50 22.91
N THR A 195 -15.49 -29.52 22.64
CA THR A 195 -16.91 -29.53 22.99
C THR A 195 -17.11 -29.37 24.49
N GLU A 196 -16.37 -30.11 25.30
CA GLU A 196 -16.44 -30.01 26.78
C GLU A 196 -16.05 -28.61 27.29
N ARG A 197 -15.08 -27.97 26.64
CA ARG A 197 -14.70 -26.58 26.98
C ARG A 197 -15.74 -25.55 26.57
N ILE A 198 -16.35 -25.72 25.38
CA ILE A 198 -17.46 -24.88 24.92
C ILE A 198 -18.64 -24.96 25.89
N GLU A 199 -18.98 -26.17 26.34
CA GLU A 199 -20.09 -26.39 27.30
C GLU A 199 -19.78 -25.78 28.66
N LYS A 200 -18.54 -25.90 29.15
CA LYS A 200 -18.14 -25.35 30.46
C LYS A 200 -18.03 -23.82 30.47
N ASN A 201 -17.54 -23.22 29.37
CA ASN A 201 -17.34 -21.77 29.27
C ASN A 201 -17.47 -21.28 27.83
N PRO A 202 -18.69 -21.01 27.33
CA PRO A 202 -18.90 -20.58 25.93
C PRO A 202 -18.19 -19.27 25.57
N ASP A 203 -17.97 -18.38 26.52
CA ASP A 203 -17.29 -17.09 26.35
C ASP A 203 -15.77 -17.17 26.54
N GLY A 204 -15.26 -18.34 26.90
CA GLY A 204 -13.83 -18.60 26.98
C GLY A 204 -13.16 -18.43 25.62
N LYS A 205 -11.88 -18.09 25.64
CA LYS A 205 -11.05 -17.93 24.43
C LYS A 205 -10.07 -19.07 24.32
N THR A 206 -9.77 -19.48 23.08
CA THR A 206 -8.66 -20.36 22.76
C THR A 206 -7.78 -19.72 21.69
N LYS A 207 -6.51 -20.10 21.70
CA LYS A 207 -5.57 -19.71 20.66
C LYS A 207 -5.74 -20.60 19.44
N ILE A 208 -6.02 -19.99 18.30
CA ILE A 208 -6.10 -20.64 17.00
C ILE A 208 -4.97 -20.13 16.14
N LEU A 209 -4.24 -21.06 15.53
CA LEU A 209 -3.23 -20.80 14.52
C LEU A 209 -3.80 -21.14 13.15
N GLU A 210 -3.99 -20.12 12.34
CA GLU A 210 -4.32 -20.22 10.92
C GLU A 210 -3.01 -20.31 10.13
N VAL A 211 -2.86 -21.37 9.33
CA VAL A 211 -1.64 -21.65 8.56
C VAL A 211 -2.00 -21.79 7.11
N VAL A 212 -1.54 -20.86 6.28
CA VAL A 212 -1.63 -21.00 4.82
C VAL A 212 -0.23 -21.16 4.26
N CYS A 213 0.03 -22.28 3.61
CA CYS A 213 1.33 -22.58 3.04
C CYS A 213 1.21 -23.12 1.62
N ARG A 214 2.21 -22.83 0.79
CA ARG A 214 2.27 -23.33 -0.58
C ARG A 214 2.49 -24.85 -0.58
N ASP A 215 1.72 -25.55 -1.43
CA ASP A 215 1.86 -26.99 -1.63
C ASP A 215 2.89 -27.29 -2.71
N TYR A 216 4.08 -27.70 -2.31
CA TYR A 216 5.17 -28.07 -3.23
C TYR A 216 5.11 -29.53 -3.73
N THR A 217 4.09 -30.29 -3.36
CA THR A 217 3.98 -31.69 -3.81
C THR A 217 3.72 -31.80 -5.31
N LYS A 218 3.12 -30.74 -5.91
CA LYS A 218 2.87 -30.61 -7.34
C LYS A 218 3.48 -29.32 -7.88
N ILE A 219 4.66 -29.42 -8.46
CA ILE A 219 5.47 -28.26 -8.90
C ILE A 219 4.77 -27.39 -9.95
N ASN A 220 3.89 -27.95 -10.78
CA ASN A 220 3.22 -27.26 -11.88
C ASN A 220 1.83 -26.71 -11.53
N GLU A 221 1.39 -26.85 -10.28
CA GLU A 221 0.08 -26.41 -9.83
C GLU A 221 0.25 -25.34 -8.75
N ASP A 222 -0.36 -24.18 -8.95
CA ASP A 222 -0.47 -23.19 -7.86
C ASP A 222 -1.51 -23.71 -6.86
N ALA A 223 -1.02 -24.23 -5.74
CA ALA A 223 -1.87 -24.78 -4.69
C ALA A 223 -1.37 -24.34 -3.31
N PHE A 224 -2.32 -24.14 -2.42
CA PHE A 224 -2.08 -23.75 -1.03
C PHE A 224 -2.85 -24.68 -0.10
N LEU A 225 -2.21 -25.04 1.01
CA LEU A 225 -2.81 -25.80 2.10
C LEU A 225 -3.20 -24.82 3.20
N ASP A 226 -4.45 -24.89 3.63
CA ASP A 226 -5.01 -24.11 4.74
C ASP A 226 -5.30 -25.05 5.90
N TYR A 227 -4.63 -24.82 7.02
CA TYR A 227 -4.83 -25.57 8.27
C TYR A 227 -5.23 -24.62 9.38
N ILE A 228 -6.34 -24.92 10.02
CA ILE A 228 -6.77 -24.24 11.24
C ILE A 228 -6.43 -25.17 12.41
N ILE A 229 -5.53 -24.72 13.27
CA ILE A 229 -4.97 -25.52 14.37
C ILE A 229 -5.40 -24.89 15.68
N GLU A 230 -6.01 -25.68 16.55
CA GLU A 230 -6.23 -25.30 17.94
C GLU A 230 -4.94 -25.57 18.72
N CYS A 231 -4.35 -24.49 19.28
CA CYS A 231 -2.99 -24.54 19.83
C CYS A 231 -2.86 -25.33 21.13
N GLU A 232 -3.89 -25.32 21.99
CA GLU A 232 -3.82 -25.94 23.30
C GLU A 232 -3.84 -27.48 23.22
N THR A 233 -4.65 -28.04 22.30
CA THR A 233 -4.71 -29.50 22.07
C THR A 233 -3.79 -29.96 20.96
N ALA A 234 -3.16 -29.01 20.23
CA ALA A 234 -2.36 -29.26 19.03
C ALA A 234 -3.12 -30.11 17.99
N THR A 235 -4.37 -29.76 17.72
CA THR A 235 -5.28 -30.50 16.83
C THR A 235 -5.68 -29.63 15.63
N VAL A 236 -5.65 -30.22 14.43
CA VAL A 236 -6.20 -29.58 13.23
C VAL A 236 -7.71 -29.69 13.25
N ILE A 237 -8.41 -28.55 13.37
CA ILE A 237 -9.88 -28.47 13.36
C ILE A 237 -10.47 -28.29 11.96
N ARG A 238 -9.67 -27.76 11.00
CA ARG A 238 -10.04 -27.65 9.58
C ARG A 238 -8.81 -27.81 8.71
N SER A 239 -8.96 -28.51 7.57
CA SER A 239 -7.92 -28.66 6.57
C SER A 239 -8.56 -28.51 5.20
N GLU A 240 -8.10 -27.53 4.43
CA GLU A 240 -8.55 -27.29 3.07
C GLU A 240 -7.35 -27.17 2.12
N ARG A 241 -7.59 -27.44 0.84
CA ARG A 241 -6.60 -27.26 -0.23
C ARG A 241 -7.19 -26.35 -1.29
N TYR A 242 -6.55 -25.23 -1.50
CA TYR A 242 -6.91 -24.26 -2.52
C TYR A 242 -6.04 -24.47 -3.75
N THR A 243 -6.63 -24.45 -4.93
CA THR A 243 -5.93 -24.67 -6.20
C THR A 243 -6.24 -23.59 -7.22
N GLY A 244 -5.25 -23.27 -8.04
CA GLY A 244 -5.36 -22.29 -9.12
C GLY A 244 -4.75 -20.93 -8.76
N VAL A 245 -4.53 -20.13 -9.79
CA VAL A 245 -3.97 -18.79 -9.66
C VAL A 245 -4.92 -17.91 -8.84
N GLY A 246 -4.38 -17.18 -7.85
CA GLY A 246 -5.18 -16.35 -6.95
C GLY A 246 -5.90 -17.13 -5.85
N SER A 247 -5.57 -18.41 -5.63
CA SER A 247 -6.21 -19.22 -4.59
C SER A 247 -5.74 -18.87 -3.18
N ASN A 248 -4.57 -18.23 -3.02
CA ASN A 248 -4.06 -17.78 -1.73
C ASN A 248 -4.96 -16.68 -1.13
N PRO A 249 -5.51 -16.87 0.08
CA PRO A 249 -6.32 -15.84 0.75
C PRO A 249 -5.50 -14.68 1.30
N PHE A 250 -4.19 -14.81 1.45
CA PHE A 250 -3.31 -13.75 1.96
C PHE A 250 -2.51 -13.10 0.83
N VAL A 251 -2.53 -11.78 0.81
CA VAL A 251 -1.68 -10.95 -0.03
C VAL A 251 -0.68 -10.25 0.86
N CYS A 252 0.58 -10.68 0.78
CA CYS A 252 1.68 -10.11 1.56
C CYS A 252 2.59 -9.33 0.63
N PHE A 253 2.86 -8.08 0.97
CA PHE A 253 3.64 -7.18 0.14
C PHE A 253 4.63 -6.38 0.96
N ARG A 254 5.79 -6.09 0.34
CA ARG A 254 6.94 -5.48 1.01
C ARG A 254 7.37 -4.21 0.31
N TRP A 255 7.82 -3.22 1.08
CA TRP A 255 8.34 -1.98 0.52
C TRP A 255 9.71 -2.18 -0.16
N ALA A 256 10.69 -2.57 0.61
CA ALA A 256 12.02 -2.95 0.13
C ALA A 256 12.45 -4.25 0.78
N THR A 257 13.26 -5.07 0.11
CA THR A 257 13.76 -6.32 0.67
C THR A 257 15.28 -6.32 0.65
N CYS A 258 15.88 -6.82 1.71
CA CYS A 258 17.29 -7.19 1.74
C CYS A 258 17.44 -8.69 1.45
N ALA A 259 18.57 -9.07 0.85
CA ALA A 259 18.84 -10.47 0.56
C ALA A 259 18.88 -11.29 1.85
N GLY A 260 18.11 -12.38 1.89
CA GLY A 260 18.01 -13.27 3.05
C GLY A 260 17.03 -12.83 4.14
N GLU A 261 16.32 -11.70 3.97
CA GLU A 261 15.30 -11.25 4.91
C GLU A 261 13.89 -11.58 4.39
N THR A 262 13.04 -12.08 5.28
CA THR A 262 11.63 -12.38 5.00
C THR A 262 10.81 -11.10 4.99
N TYR A 263 11.01 -10.24 5.97
CA TYR A 263 10.26 -8.99 6.15
C TYR A 263 10.86 -7.87 5.31
N GLY A 264 10.00 -6.96 4.85
CA GLY A 264 10.42 -5.75 4.17
C GLY A 264 11.01 -4.71 5.12
N ARG A 265 11.80 -3.79 4.56
CA ARG A 265 12.29 -2.60 5.25
C ARG A 265 11.58 -1.37 4.68
N GLY A 266 10.89 -0.66 5.56
CA GLY A 266 10.09 0.50 5.21
C GLY A 266 10.81 1.83 5.40
N PRO A 267 10.24 2.92 4.86
CA PRO A 267 10.78 4.26 5.01
C PRO A 267 10.81 4.72 6.47
N LEU A 268 9.90 4.24 7.30
CA LEU A 268 9.84 4.56 8.73
C LEU A 268 11.04 4.01 9.51
N MET A 269 11.50 2.78 9.18
CA MET A 269 12.73 2.23 9.78
C MET A 269 13.94 3.11 9.49
N ASN A 270 14.04 3.65 8.28
CA ASN A 270 15.15 4.52 7.89
C ASN A 270 15.10 5.87 8.62
N ALA A 271 13.90 6.37 8.90
CA ALA A 271 13.66 7.63 9.60
C ALA A 271 13.73 7.50 11.13
N LEU A 272 13.72 6.28 11.70
CA LEU A 272 13.49 6.02 13.12
C LEU A 272 14.49 6.77 14.02
N SER A 273 15.77 6.80 13.66
CA SER A 273 16.79 7.53 14.42
C SER A 273 16.51 9.04 14.45
N ALA A 274 16.11 9.62 13.32
CA ALA A 274 15.73 11.02 13.25
C ALA A 274 14.46 11.31 14.06
N ILE A 275 13.48 10.43 14.01
CA ILE A 275 12.22 10.51 14.76
C ILE A 275 12.51 10.50 16.26
N LYS A 276 13.30 9.55 16.76
CA LYS A 276 13.67 9.45 18.18
C LYS A 276 14.43 10.68 18.64
N THR A 277 15.38 11.18 17.84
CA THR A 277 16.15 12.38 18.15
C THR A 277 15.26 13.62 18.19
N THR A 278 14.38 13.80 17.22
CA THR A 278 13.44 14.93 17.18
C THR A 278 12.51 14.89 18.39
N ASN A 279 11.93 13.73 18.70
CA ASN A 279 11.05 13.54 19.84
C ASN A 279 11.75 13.90 21.17
N LEU A 280 12.98 13.40 21.39
CA LEU A 280 13.78 13.75 22.57
C LEU A 280 14.11 15.25 22.62
N THR A 281 14.45 15.85 21.49
CA THR A 281 14.76 17.29 21.43
C THR A 281 13.54 18.13 21.80
N VAL A 282 12.35 17.78 21.31
CA VAL A 282 11.10 18.46 21.66
C VAL A 282 10.80 18.29 23.15
N GLN A 283 10.96 17.08 23.70
CA GLN A 283 10.83 16.83 25.14
C GLN A 283 11.72 17.75 25.96
N LEU A 284 13.03 17.82 25.65
CA LEU A 284 13.98 18.68 26.34
C LEU A 284 13.66 20.18 26.23
N VAL A 285 13.13 20.61 25.06
CA VAL A 285 12.67 21.99 24.87
C VAL A 285 11.46 22.29 25.75
N LEU A 286 10.50 21.37 25.86
CA LEU A 286 9.32 21.50 26.71
C LEU A 286 9.70 21.51 28.21
N GLU A 287 10.62 20.65 28.65
CA GLU A 287 11.14 20.63 30.02
C GLU A 287 11.85 21.93 30.35
N ASN A 288 12.68 22.45 29.43
CA ASN A 288 13.33 23.76 29.59
C ASN A 288 12.30 24.92 29.65
N ALA A 289 11.28 24.88 28.81
CA ALA A 289 10.20 25.85 28.83
C ALA A 289 9.42 25.81 30.16
N GLN A 290 9.14 24.61 30.66
CA GLN A 290 8.51 24.41 31.97
C GLN A 290 9.35 25.01 33.10
N MET A 291 10.69 24.76 33.10
CA MET A 291 11.61 25.37 34.08
C MET A 291 11.62 26.91 33.96
N ALA A 292 11.60 27.44 32.73
CA ALA A 292 11.57 28.88 32.51
C ALA A 292 10.26 29.53 32.98
N ILE A 293 9.12 28.84 32.83
CA ILE A 293 7.78 29.32 33.22
C ILE A 293 7.57 29.18 34.74
N SER A 294 7.89 28.03 35.32
CA SER A 294 7.70 27.75 36.73
C SER A 294 8.72 28.45 37.63
N GLY A 295 9.87 28.84 37.07
CA GLY A 295 10.93 29.55 37.77
C GLY A 295 11.61 28.68 38.82
N ILE A 296 12.88 28.39 38.61
CA ILE A 296 13.74 27.83 39.67
C ILE A 296 14.50 28.99 40.22
N TYR A 297 14.43 29.18 41.54
CA TYR A 297 15.08 30.27 42.22
C TYR A 297 16.20 29.71 43.13
N GLN A 298 17.31 30.42 43.16
CA GLN A 298 18.34 30.20 44.14
C GLN A 298 18.25 31.28 45.23
N LEU A 299 18.51 30.87 46.44
CA LEU A 299 18.50 31.73 47.60
C LEU A 299 19.78 31.54 48.38
N ASP A 300 20.39 32.64 48.83
CA ASP A 300 21.50 32.55 49.78
C ASP A 300 20.98 32.10 51.14
N ASP A 301 21.64 31.10 51.76
CA ASP A 301 21.28 30.62 53.09
C ASP A 301 21.83 31.63 54.14
N ASP A 302 21.10 32.73 54.33
CA ASP A 302 21.42 33.80 55.26
C ASP A 302 20.61 33.76 56.58
N GLY A 303 19.77 32.70 56.71
CA GLY A 303 18.92 32.49 57.88
C GLY A 303 17.74 33.47 58.00
N ILE A 304 17.55 34.39 57.06
CA ILE A 304 16.47 35.40 57.10
C ILE A 304 15.24 34.92 56.30
N VAL A 305 15.47 34.23 55.17
CA VAL A 305 14.40 33.78 54.31
C VAL A 305 14.26 32.27 54.44
N ASN A 306 13.11 31.80 54.88
CA ASN A 306 12.81 30.36 54.91
C ASN A 306 12.19 29.93 53.58
N PRO A 307 12.82 29.03 52.83
CA PRO A 307 12.29 28.56 51.52
C PRO A 307 10.88 27.99 51.62
N ASP A 308 10.53 27.32 52.73
CA ASP A 308 9.25 26.66 52.92
C ASP A 308 8.07 27.64 53.13
N THR A 309 8.35 28.90 53.43
CA THR A 309 7.33 29.93 53.71
C THR A 309 7.18 30.96 52.60
N ILE A 310 8.02 30.90 51.57
CA ILE A 310 7.95 31.82 50.44
C ILE A 310 6.77 31.43 49.51
N ASN A 311 5.81 32.35 49.41
CA ASN A 311 4.71 32.22 48.48
C ASN A 311 4.91 33.20 47.33
N LEU A 312 5.26 32.68 46.13
CA LEU A 312 5.51 33.50 44.93
C LEU A 312 4.20 33.89 44.25
N VAL A 313 3.48 34.82 44.85
CA VAL A 313 2.23 35.40 44.33
C VAL A 313 2.47 36.85 43.94
N PRO A 314 1.86 37.39 42.88
CA PRO A 314 1.99 38.79 42.55
C PRO A 314 1.68 39.72 43.71
N GLY A 315 2.64 40.60 44.07
CA GLY A 315 2.53 41.51 45.22
C GLY A 315 3.18 41.02 46.53
N THR A 316 3.76 39.82 46.58
CA THR A 316 4.52 39.34 47.74
C THR A 316 5.81 40.12 47.93
N VAL A 317 6.05 40.64 49.14
CA VAL A 317 7.29 41.29 49.53
C VAL A 317 8.18 40.30 50.27
N ILE A 318 9.34 39.99 49.67
CA ILE A 318 10.31 39.05 50.23
C ILE A 318 11.44 39.84 50.94
N PRO A 319 11.65 39.65 52.25
CA PRO A 319 12.73 40.31 52.95
C PRO A 319 14.11 39.80 52.47
N LYS A 320 15.08 40.68 52.41
CA LYS A 320 16.45 40.39 51.94
C LYS A 320 17.46 40.92 52.94
N ALA A 321 18.51 40.12 53.25
CA ALA A 321 19.62 40.59 54.07
C ALA A 321 20.46 41.67 53.35
N PRO A 322 21.05 42.60 54.06
CA PRO A 322 22.06 43.48 53.48
C PRO A 322 23.24 42.64 52.95
N ASN A 323 23.63 42.81 51.73
CA ASN A 323 24.64 42.07 50.95
C ASN A 323 24.28 40.67 50.44
N SER A 324 23.09 40.11 50.69
CA SER A 324 22.62 38.91 50.00
C SER A 324 22.15 39.25 48.59
N ALA A 325 22.36 38.34 47.65
CA ALA A 325 21.81 38.45 46.31
C ALA A 325 20.27 38.35 46.32
N GLY A 326 19.71 37.77 47.39
CA GLY A 326 18.27 37.49 47.54
C GLY A 326 17.83 36.37 46.63
N LEU A 327 16.52 36.29 46.38
CA LEU A 327 15.93 35.30 45.48
C LEU A 327 16.28 35.66 44.04
N GLN A 328 17.09 34.84 43.42
CA GLN A 328 17.47 35.02 41.99
C GLN A 328 16.96 33.88 41.14
N PRO A 329 16.32 34.18 39.99
CA PRO A 329 15.90 33.13 39.07
C PRO A 329 17.13 32.50 38.42
N ILE A 330 17.19 31.19 38.41
CA ILE A 330 18.15 30.42 37.61
C ILE A 330 17.68 30.48 36.17
N ARG A 331 18.48 31.03 35.30
CA ARG A 331 18.16 31.07 33.87
C ARG A 331 18.37 29.69 33.28
N ALA A 332 17.37 29.19 32.52
CA ALA A 332 17.53 27.99 31.73
C ALA A 332 18.71 28.16 30.75
N ALA A 333 19.61 27.17 30.75
CA ALA A 333 20.77 27.17 29.86
C ALA A 333 20.35 26.65 28.48
N GLY A 334 20.21 27.52 27.48
CA GLY A 334 19.95 27.15 26.09
C GLY A 334 19.37 28.30 25.27
N SER A 335 19.66 28.33 23.98
CA SER A 335 19.01 29.27 23.05
C SER A 335 17.89 28.54 22.27
N PHE A 336 16.65 28.99 22.43
CA PHE A 336 15.48 28.44 21.74
C PHE A 336 15.59 28.56 20.22
N ASP A 337 16.25 29.60 19.70
CA ASP A 337 16.37 29.85 18.27
C ASP A 337 17.13 28.76 17.51
N VAL A 338 18.26 28.29 18.11
CA VAL A 338 19.07 27.21 17.52
C VAL A 338 18.30 25.89 17.54
N SER A 339 17.62 25.61 18.66
CA SER A 339 16.79 24.40 18.77
C SER A 339 15.67 24.37 17.75
N GLN A 340 14.99 25.49 17.50
CA GLN A 340 13.92 25.58 16.54
C GLN A 340 14.41 25.38 15.10
N PHE A 341 15.56 25.92 14.74
CA PHE A 341 16.16 25.70 13.42
C PHE A 341 16.49 24.22 13.19
N ILE A 342 17.14 23.57 14.15
CA ILE A 342 17.48 22.14 14.09
C ILE A 342 16.22 21.28 14.01
N LEU A 343 15.19 21.58 14.81
CA LEU A 343 13.92 20.85 14.78
C LEU A 343 13.23 20.91 13.42
N ASN A 344 13.20 22.09 12.80
CA ASN A 344 12.58 22.24 11.49
C ASN A 344 13.31 21.43 10.41
N ASP A 345 14.65 21.39 10.44
CA ASP A 345 15.45 20.58 9.53
C ASP A 345 15.22 19.08 9.77
N MET A 346 15.20 18.64 11.03
CA MET A 346 14.90 17.24 11.38
C MET A 346 13.50 16.81 10.95
N ARG A 347 12.47 17.64 11.17
CA ARG A 347 11.10 17.40 10.73
C ARG A 347 11.01 17.28 9.21
N LEU A 348 11.74 18.14 8.49
CA LEU A 348 11.82 18.07 7.03
C LEU A 348 12.47 16.76 6.58
N ASN A 349 13.54 16.32 7.25
CA ASN A 349 14.19 15.04 6.94
C ASN A 349 13.27 13.84 7.19
N ILE A 350 12.46 13.85 8.26
CA ILE A 350 11.44 12.83 8.52
C ILE A 350 10.39 12.82 7.39
N LYS A 351 9.88 14.00 7.00
CA LYS A 351 8.92 14.13 5.90
C LYS A 351 9.49 13.63 4.58
N ARG A 352 10.76 13.93 4.28
CA ARG A 352 11.46 13.43 3.08
C ARG A 352 11.58 11.92 3.09
N ALA A 353 11.99 11.33 4.22
CA ALA A 353 12.12 9.89 4.34
C ALA A 353 10.78 9.16 4.14
N LEU A 354 9.66 9.78 4.55
CA LEU A 354 8.30 9.26 4.35
C LEU A 354 7.67 9.69 3.01
N TYR A 355 8.44 10.27 2.08
CA TYR A 355 7.94 10.76 0.80
C TYR A 355 6.82 11.82 0.91
N ASN A 356 6.79 12.57 2.01
CA ASN A 356 5.78 13.57 2.32
C ASN A 356 6.25 15.01 2.05
N GLU A 357 7.37 15.17 1.35
CA GLU A 357 7.83 16.50 0.99
C GLU A 357 6.84 17.12 -0.02
N MET A 358 6.20 18.20 0.37
CA MET A 358 5.46 19.02 -0.57
C MET A 358 6.46 19.77 -1.44
N LEU A 359 6.53 19.43 -2.71
CA LEU A 359 7.18 20.26 -3.70
C LEU A 359 6.37 21.56 -3.85
N GLY A 360 6.78 22.61 -3.15
CA GLY A 360 6.17 23.94 -3.21
C GLY A 360 5.70 24.49 -1.87
N ASP A 361 5.80 25.79 -1.73
CA ASP A 361 5.36 26.56 -0.58
C ASP A 361 3.82 26.50 -0.49
N PRO A 362 3.21 26.11 0.64
CA PRO A 362 1.75 26.09 0.82
C PRO A 362 1.11 27.49 0.65
N ASN A 363 1.89 28.57 0.71
CA ASN A 363 1.44 29.94 0.51
C ASN A 363 1.47 30.41 -0.95
N LYS A 364 1.91 29.58 -1.90
CA LYS A 364 1.87 29.89 -3.34
C LYS A 364 0.55 29.44 -3.96
N THR A 365 0.18 30.14 -5.04
CA THR A 365 -1.00 29.91 -5.89
C THR A 365 -1.34 28.43 -6.05
N PRO A 366 -2.64 28.05 -6.14
CA PRO A 366 -3.05 26.66 -6.34
C PRO A 366 -2.26 25.99 -7.46
N ALA A 367 -1.75 24.79 -7.19
CA ALA A 367 -0.94 24.04 -8.16
C ALA A 367 -1.71 23.79 -9.45
N THR A 368 -1.08 24.03 -10.59
CA THR A 368 -1.67 23.71 -11.90
C THR A 368 -1.77 22.20 -12.09
N ALA A 369 -2.65 21.74 -12.97
CA ALA A 369 -2.75 20.32 -13.31
C ALA A 369 -1.40 19.73 -13.77
N THR A 370 -0.59 20.54 -14.47
CA THR A 370 0.77 20.18 -14.90
C THR A 370 1.71 19.98 -13.71
N GLU A 371 1.66 20.88 -12.73
CA GLU A 371 2.50 20.78 -11.53
C GLU A 371 2.14 19.56 -10.67
N ILE A 372 0.86 19.25 -10.51
CA ILE A 372 0.41 18.03 -9.83
C ILE A 372 0.95 16.78 -10.56
N ALA A 373 0.90 16.81 -11.89
CA ALA A 373 1.41 15.72 -12.71
C ALA A 373 2.93 15.54 -12.58
N GLU A 374 3.70 16.64 -12.53
CA GLU A 374 5.14 16.58 -12.30
C GLU A 374 5.49 16.06 -10.91
N ARG A 375 4.75 16.46 -9.88
CA ARG A 375 4.91 15.93 -8.51
C ARG A 375 4.67 14.43 -8.45
N MET A 376 3.63 13.93 -9.14
CA MET A 376 3.38 12.50 -9.24
C MET A 376 4.49 11.78 -10.00
N ALA A 377 5.05 12.38 -11.04
CA ALA A 377 6.19 11.82 -11.77
C ALA A 377 7.46 11.76 -10.91
N ASP A 378 7.70 12.77 -10.07
CA ASP A 378 8.82 12.78 -9.12
C ASP A 378 8.65 11.70 -8.04
N LEU A 379 7.48 11.59 -7.45
CA LEU A 379 7.16 10.53 -6.51
C LEU A 379 7.38 9.15 -7.15
N SER A 380 6.90 8.96 -8.38
CA SER A 380 7.07 7.71 -9.14
C SER A 380 8.55 7.35 -9.35
N ARG A 381 9.41 8.33 -9.62
CA ARG A 381 10.85 8.12 -9.75
C ARG A 381 11.52 7.74 -8.43
N GLN A 382 11.15 8.41 -7.34
CA GLN A 382 11.70 8.16 -6.01
C GLN A 382 11.34 6.76 -5.49
N ILE A 383 10.11 6.30 -5.73
CA ILE A 383 9.64 4.98 -5.26
C ILE A 383 9.76 3.88 -6.33
N GLY A 384 10.47 4.11 -7.43
CA GLY A 384 10.46 3.24 -8.62
C GLY A 384 10.69 1.76 -8.35
N SER A 385 11.65 1.39 -7.49
CA SER A 385 11.90 -0.02 -7.13
C SER A 385 10.78 -0.61 -6.25
N ALA A 386 10.26 0.17 -5.30
CA ALA A 386 9.13 -0.22 -4.46
C ALA A 386 7.85 -0.34 -5.28
N PHE A 387 7.63 0.56 -6.25
CA PHE A 387 6.47 0.51 -7.14
C PHE A 387 6.41 -0.80 -7.94
N GLY A 388 7.51 -1.21 -8.57
CA GLY A 388 7.56 -2.48 -9.32
C GLY A 388 7.26 -3.69 -8.43
N ARG A 389 7.72 -3.67 -7.17
CA ARG A 389 7.41 -4.71 -6.20
C ARG A 389 5.94 -4.68 -5.77
N LEU A 390 5.37 -3.53 -5.48
CA LEU A 390 3.97 -3.40 -5.13
C LEU A 390 3.04 -3.82 -6.27
N GLN A 391 3.44 -3.64 -7.53
CA GLN A 391 2.71 -4.21 -8.65
C GLN A 391 2.70 -5.75 -8.61
N SER A 392 3.84 -6.38 -8.32
CA SER A 392 3.97 -7.84 -8.31
C SER A 392 3.45 -8.50 -7.03
N GLU A 393 3.62 -7.87 -5.86
CA GLU A 393 3.26 -8.45 -4.56
C GLU A 393 1.87 -7.99 -4.04
N LEU A 394 1.31 -6.86 -4.52
CA LEU A 394 -0.01 -6.35 -4.10
C LEU A 394 -1.01 -6.33 -5.26
N VAL A 395 -0.77 -5.50 -6.28
CA VAL A 395 -1.76 -5.21 -7.34
C VAL A 395 -2.19 -6.48 -8.07
N GLN A 396 -1.21 -7.24 -8.57
CA GLN A 396 -1.49 -8.47 -9.30
C GLN A 396 -2.11 -9.56 -8.43
N PRO A 397 -1.60 -9.89 -7.21
CA PRO A 397 -2.21 -10.90 -6.35
C PRO A 397 -3.62 -10.54 -5.87
N VAL A 398 -3.89 -9.26 -5.55
CA VAL A 398 -5.25 -8.81 -5.18
C VAL A 398 -6.23 -9.08 -6.32
N LEU A 399 -5.90 -8.64 -7.54
CA LEU A 399 -6.78 -8.84 -8.70
C LEU A 399 -6.95 -10.32 -9.05
N GLN A 400 -5.88 -11.11 -8.97
CA GLN A 400 -5.95 -12.56 -9.16
C GLN A 400 -6.88 -13.22 -8.14
N ARG A 401 -6.80 -12.80 -6.87
CA ARG A 401 -7.65 -13.32 -5.79
C ARG A 401 -9.11 -12.93 -5.99
N VAL A 402 -9.37 -11.66 -6.32
CA VAL A 402 -10.72 -11.16 -6.61
C VAL A 402 -11.36 -11.94 -7.76
N VAL A 403 -10.64 -12.10 -8.88
CA VAL A 403 -11.08 -12.88 -10.02
C VAL A 403 -11.33 -14.35 -9.64
N HIS A 404 -10.44 -14.94 -8.86
CA HIS A 404 -10.60 -16.34 -8.40
C HIS A 404 -11.92 -16.51 -7.60
N ILE A 405 -12.20 -15.59 -6.66
CA ILE A 405 -13.43 -15.64 -5.87
C ILE A 405 -14.67 -15.45 -6.74
N LEU A 406 -14.70 -14.43 -7.60
CA LEU A 406 -15.84 -14.14 -8.46
C LEU A 406 -16.10 -15.26 -9.47
N LYS A 407 -15.05 -15.90 -9.99
CA LYS A 407 -15.15 -17.09 -10.85
C LYS A 407 -15.71 -18.28 -10.10
N LYS A 408 -15.24 -18.53 -8.87
CA LYS A 408 -15.77 -19.61 -8.00
C LYS A 408 -17.25 -19.40 -7.67
N GLN A 409 -17.68 -18.16 -7.52
CA GLN A 409 -19.09 -17.79 -7.31
C GLN A 409 -19.93 -17.81 -8.59
N GLY A 410 -19.32 -18.09 -9.77
CA GLY A 410 -20.02 -18.10 -11.05
C GLY A 410 -20.49 -16.73 -11.56
N ARG A 411 -19.88 -15.63 -11.05
CA ARG A 411 -20.26 -14.25 -11.43
C ARG A 411 -19.53 -13.75 -12.68
N ILE A 412 -18.37 -14.30 -12.97
CA ILE A 412 -17.56 -13.97 -14.14
C ILE A 412 -17.01 -15.25 -14.80
N GLU A 413 -16.88 -15.21 -16.11
CA GLU A 413 -16.27 -16.28 -16.91
C GLU A 413 -15.12 -15.71 -17.72
N ILE A 414 -13.91 -15.83 -17.22
CA ILE A 414 -12.69 -15.41 -17.92
C ILE A 414 -11.62 -16.52 -17.85
N PRO A 415 -10.67 -16.54 -18.80
CA PRO A 415 -9.48 -17.36 -18.71
C PRO A 415 -8.65 -17.04 -17.46
N THR A 416 -7.68 -17.87 -17.15
CA THR A 416 -6.84 -17.71 -15.97
C THR A 416 -5.95 -16.47 -16.09
N VAL A 417 -5.93 -15.63 -15.04
CA VAL A 417 -5.09 -14.43 -14.96
C VAL A 417 -3.66 -14.80 -14.56
N ASN A 418 -2.93 -15.43 -15.47
CA ASN A 418 -1.59 -15.98 -15.27
C ASN A 418 -0.48 -15.26 -16.08
N GLY A 419 -0.81 -14.16 -16.74
CA GLY A 419 0.08 -13.42 -17.63
C GLY A 419 0.24 -14.04 -19.02
N ARG A 420 -0.22 -15.27 -19.24
CA ARG A 420 -0.20 -15.98 -20.53
C ARG A 420 -1.52 -15.83 -21.28
N GLN A 421 -2.64 -16.18 -20.64
CA GLN A 421 -3.99 -16.05 -21.19
C GLN A 421 -4.55 -14.64 -20.94
N VAL A 422 -4.54 -14.19 -19.71
CA VAL A 422 -4.91 -12.83 -19.30
C VAL A 422 -3.77 -12.19 -18.53
N LYS A 423 -3.44 -10.94 -18.87
CA LYS A 423 -2.41 -10.14 -18.22
C LYS A 423 -3.05 -8.93 -17.55
N VAL A 424 -2.54 -8.56 -16.36
CA VAL A 424 -2.89 -7.32 -15.68
C VAL A 424 -1.99 -6.20 -16.17
N ARG A 425 -2.59 -5.12 -16.66
CA ARG A 425 -1.92 -3.86 -17.02
C ARG A 425 -2.28 -2.81 -15.99
N SER A 426 -1.30 -2.21 -15.33
CA SER A 426 -1.56 -1.10 -14.41
C SER A 426 -1.82 0.19 -15.19
N VAL A 427 -2.90 0.88 -14.84
CA VAL A 427 -3.29 2.22 -15.35
C VAL A 427 -3.45 3.23 -14.21
N SER A 428 -2.87 2.93 -13.05
CA SER A 428 -2.89 3.82 -11.88
C SER A 428 -2.25 5.18 -12.21
N PRO A 429 -2.58 6.26 -11.47
CA PRO A 429 -1.99 7.58 -11.66
C PRO A 429 -0.46 7.55 -11.63
N LEU A 430 0.12 6.73 -10.75
CA LEU A 430 1.56 6.55 -10.65
C LEU A 430 2.15 5.86 -11.89
N SER A 431 1.47 4.84 -12.43
CA SER A 431 1.85 4.15 -13.67
C SER A 431 1.76 5.09 -14.88
N GLN A 432 0.70 5.91 -14.96
CA GLN A 432 0.54 6.91 -16.01
C GLN A 432 1.61 8.00 -15.92
N ALA A 433 2.00 8.41 -14.72
CA ALA A 433 3.08 9.37 -14.53
C ALA A 433 4.42 8.85 -15.07
N GLN A 434 4.74 7.56 -14.87
CA GLN A 434 5.91 6.92 -15.48
C GLN A 434 5.80 6.86 -17.02
N ALA A 435 4.62 6.56 -17.56
CA ALA A 435 4.39 6.48 -19.00
C ALA A 435 4.49 7.84 -19.72
N ARG A 436 4.28 8.97 -19.03
CA ARG A 436 4.35 10.32 -19.62
C ARG A 436 5.71 10.65 -20.23
N GLN A 437 6.78 10.16 -19.63
CA GLN A 437 8.13 10.36 -20.20
C GLN A 437 8.28 9.68 -21.56
N ASP A 438 7.75 8.45 -21.70
CA ASP A 438 7.74 7.71 -22.96
C ASP A 438 6.89 8.43 -24.02
N ILE A 439 5.72 8.94 -23.60
CA ILE A 439 4.81 9.71 -24.47
C ILE A 439 5.49 10.99 -24.94
N SER A 440 6.13 11.75 -24.04
CA SER A 440 6.85 12.98 -24.38
C SER A 440 8.00 12.71 -25.34
N ALA A 441 8.81 11.68 -25.09
CA ALA A 441 9.91 11.29 -25.96
C ALA A 441 9.41 10.86 -27.35
N THR A 442 8.31 10.08 -27.42
CA THR A 442 7.69 9.66 -28.68
C THR A 442 7.15 10.86 -29.46
N SER A 443 6.45 11.78 -28.79
CA SER A 443 5.91 12.99 -29.43
C SER A 443 7.02 13.91 -29.93
N GLN A 444 8.08 14.10 -29.16
CA GLN A 444 9.25 14.88 -29.59
C GLN A 444 9.96 14.24 -30.79
N TRP A 445 10.12 12.92 -30.77
CA TRP A 445 10.71 12.19 -31.88
C TRP A 445 9.87 12.35 -33.16
N LEU A 446 8.54 12.22 -33.07
CA LEU A 446 7.63 12.42 -34.20
C LEU A 446 7.75 13.85 -34.76
N GLN A 447 7.79 14.86 -33.87
CA GLN A 447 7.97 16.25 -34.30
C GLN A 447 9.34 16.47 -35.02
N LEU A 448 10.41 15.89 -34.50
CA LEU A 448 11.74 15.97 -35.11
C LEU A 448 11.77 15.31 -36.51
N VAL A 449 11.13 14.13 -36.64
CA VAL A 449 11.04 13.44 -37.93
C VAL A 449 10.23 14.26 -38.94
N GLN A 450 9.09 14.81 -38.50
CA GLN A 450 8.24 15.63 -39.35
C GLN A 450 8.93 16.94 -39.79
N GLN A 451 9.60 17.61 -38.87
CA GLN A 451 10.31 18.88 -39.16
C GLN A 451 11.59 18.68 -39.96
N GLY A 452 12.35 17.61 -39.69
CA GLY A 452 13.65 17.38 -40.31
C GLY A 452 13.58 16.69 -41.69
N PHE A 453 12.59 15.83 -41.88
CA PHE A 453 12.52 14.97 -43.08
C PHE A 453 11.24 15.14 -43.92
N GLY A 454 10.27 15.88 -43.43
CA GLY A 454 9.00 16.12 -44.10
C GLY A 454 7.98 14.99 -44.00
N PRO A 455 6.71 15.24 -44.43
CA PRO A 455 5.60 14.30 -44.26
C PRO A 455 5.76 12.98 -45.05
N ASP A 456 6.42 13.00 -46.17
CA ASP A 456 6.57 11.82 -47.02
C ASP A 456 7.45 10.74 -46.38
N ILE A 457 8.56 11.16 -45.78
CA ILE A 457 9.46 10.26 -45.03
C ILE A 457 8.84 9.83 -43.74
N MET A 458 8.07 10.69 -43.07
CA MET A 458 7.32 10.33 -41.88
C MET A 458 6.32 9.20 -42.19
N ASN A 459 5.57 9.29 -43.26
CA ASN A 459 4.59 8.25 -43.64
C ASN A 459 5.26 6.94 -44.07
N LEU A 460 6.50 7.00 -44.57
CA LEU A 460 7.29 5.82 -44.91
C LEU A 460 7.84 5.10 -43.66
N LEU A 461 8.29 5.85 -42.66
CA LEU A 461 8.95 5.32 -41.48
C LEU A 461 7.98 4.95 -40.35
N VAL A 462 6.85 5.63 -40.27
CA VAL A 462 5.94 5.57 -39.09
C VAL A 462 4.54 5.20 -39.51
N SER A 463 4.07 4.09 -38.99
CA SER A 463 2.64 3.75 -39.08
C SER A 463 1.85 4.63 -38.12
N GLY A 464 1.07 5.58 -38.64
CA GLY A 464 0.22 6.46 -37.83
C GLY A 464 -0.78 5.67 -36.98
N GLU A 465 -1.25 4.53 -37.47
CA GLU A 465 -2.15 3.62 -36.78
C GLU A 465 -1.48 2.97 -35.55
N GLU A 466 -0.26 2.44 -35.73
CA GLU A 466 0.48 1.82 -34.61
C GLU A 466 0.89 2.84 -33.55
N VAL A 467 1.24 4.06 -33.96
CA VAL A 467 1.55 5.16 -33.03
C VAL A 467 0.33 5.59 -32.25
N ALA A 468 -0.82 5.74 -32.92
CA ALA A 468 -2.06 6.09 -32.23
C ALA A 468 -2.48 5.00 -31.23
N ALA A 469 -2.38 3.73 -31.60
CA ALA A 469 -2.64 2.60 -30.70
C ALA A 469 -1.64 2.53 -29.53
N TYR A 470 -0.36 2.80 -29.80
CA TYR A 470 0.67 2.85 -28.76
C TYR A 470 0.41 3.98 -27.74
N LEU A 471 0.13 5.19 -28.23
CA LEU A 471 -0.17 6.33 -27.36
C LEU A 471 -1.45 6.10 -26.56
N ALA A 472 -2.50 5.58 -27.17
CA ALA A 472 -3.75 5.26 -26.49
C ALA A 472 -3.52 4.27 -25.33
N LYS A 473 -2.72 3.21 -25.57
CA LYS A 473 -2.34 2.25 -24.53
C LYS A 473 -1.53 2.90 -23.39
N LYS A 474 -0.64 3.84 -23.73
CA LYS A 474 0.16 4.56 -22.72
C LYS A 474 -0.66 5.57 -21.93
N PHE A 475 -1.67 6.18 -22.52
CA PHE A 475 -2.64 7.06 -21.85
C PHE A 475 -3.68 6.29 -21.02
N GLY A 476 -3.75 4.96 -21.13
CA GLY A 476 -4.75 4.15 -20.45
C GLY A 476 -6.16 4.34 -21.01
N ILE A 477 -6.28 4.64 -22.29
CA ILE A 477 -7.58 4.74 -22.97
C ILE A 477 -8.13 3.33 -23.11
N PRO A 478 -9.42 3.09 -22.75
CA PRO A 478 -10.07 1.79 -22.91
C PRO A 478 -10.02 1.32 -24.37
N ASP A 479 -9.74 0.03 -24.57
CA ASP A 479 -9.64 -0.54 -25.91
C ASP A 479 -11.00 -0.47 -26.66
N SER A 480 -12.13 -0.40 -25.95
CA SER A 480 -13.48 -0.21 -26.50
C SER A 480 -13.68 1.11 -27.26
N LEU A 481 -12.87 2.13 -26.96
CA LEU A 481 -12.91 3.42 -27.71
C LEU A 481 -12.09 3.40 -28.99
N ILE A 482 -11.28 2.36 -29.20
CA ILE A 482 -10.43 2.21 -30.37
C ILE A 482 -11.12 1.22 -31.32
N ARG A 483 -11.43 1.67 -32.55
CA ARG A 483 -12.03 0.80 -33.56
C ARG A 483 -11.13 -0.39 -33.83
N ASP A 484 -11.70 -1.58 -33.94
CA ASP A 484 -10.96 -2.79 -34.25
C ASP A 484 -10.40 -2.80 -35.68
N ALA A 485 -9.48 -3.70 -35.98
CA ALA A 485 -8.81 -3.78 -37.27
C ALA A 485 -9.78 -4.05 -38.45
N GLY A 486 -10.91 -4.72 -38.19
CA GLY A 486 -11.95 -4.98 -39.20
C GLY A 486 -12.71 -3.72 -39.57
N GLN A 487 -13.22 -2.99 -38.59
CA GLN A 487 -13.91 -1.71 -38.76
C GLN A 487 -13.03 -0.64 -39.42
N ARG A 488 -11.74 -0.61 -39.09
CA ARG A 488 -10.78 0.31 -39.70
C ARG A 488 -10.58 0.02 -41.19
N LYS A 489 -10.48 -1.27 -41.60
CA LYS A 489 -10.37 -1.66 -42.99
C LYS A 489 -11.61 -1.32 -43.81
N GLU A 490 -12.79 -1.53 -43.27
CA GLU A 490 -14.06 -1.16 -43.93
C GLU A 490 -14.15 0.35 -44.17
N ILE A 491 -13.81 1.17 -43.16
CA ILE A 491 -13.84 2.61 -43.30
C ILE A 491 -12.80 3.08 -44.32
N MET A 492 -11.59 2.48 -44.30
CA MET A 492 -10.54 2.82 -45.27
C MET A 492 -10.96 2.49 -46.71
N GLN A 493 -11.64 1.36 -46.94
CA GLN A 493 -12.21 1.00 -48.23
C GLN A 493 -13.29 1.97 -48.67
N MET A 494 -14.20 2.38 -47.74
CA MET A 494 -15.22 3.39 -48.04
C MET A 494 -14.60 4.76 -48.39
N MET A 495 -13.57 5.18 -47.66
CA MET A 495 -12.86 6.42 -47.97
C MET A 495 -12.15 6.38 -49.34
N GLN A 496 -11.52 5.25 -49.69
CA GLN A 496 -10.87 5.08 -50.98
C GLN A 496 -11.92 5.10 -52.12
N GLN A 497 -13.06 4.44 -51.94
CA GLN A 497 -14.16 4.47 -52.92
C GLN A 497 -14.72 5.89 -53.08
N ALA A 498 -14.91 6.61 -51.97
CA ALA A 498 -15.39 8.00 -52.02
C ALA A 498 -14.40 8.95 -52.71
N GLN A 499 -13.07 8.77 -52.48
CA GLN A 499 -12.02 9.54 -53.17
C GLN A 499 -11.99 9.22 -54.69
N MET A 500 -12.10 7.97 -55.08
CA MET A 500 -12.21 7.60 -56.52
C MET A 500 -13.45 8.20 -57.18
N GLN A 501 -14.58 8.19 -56.50
CA GLN A 501 -15.80 8.82 -57.04
C GLN A 501 -15.64 10.33 -57.17
N GLN A 502 -15.02 11.01 -56.19
CA GLN A 502 -14.74 12.45 -56.31
C GLN A 502 -13.78 12.76 -57.45
N GLN A 503 -12.75 11.96 -57.66
CA GLN A 503 -11.83 12.14 -58.78
C GLN A 503 -12.50 11.93 -60.14
N MET A 504 -13.37 10.91 -60.27
CA MET A 504 -14.15 10.67 -61.50
C MET A 504 -15.12 11.85 -61.78
N MET A 505 -15.80 12.38 -60.75
CA MET A 505 -16.68 13.55 -60.94
C MET A 505 -15.91 14.82 -61.36
N GLN A 506 -14.71 15.03 -60.78
CA GLN A 506 -13.86 16.15 -61.20
C GLN A 506 -13.31 16.00 -62.60
N GLN A 507 -12.97 14.80 -63.06
CA GLN A 507 -12.59 14.53 -64.46
C GLN A 507 -13.74 14.74 -65.42
N GLN A 508 -14.96 14.31 -65.12
CA GLN A 508 -16.14 14.56 -65.96
C GLN A 508 -16.51 16.03 -66.05
N GLN A 509 -16.39 16.80 -64.99
CA GLN A 509 -16.61 18.25 -65.01
C GLN A 509 -15.51 18.99 -65.78
N GLY A 510 -14.26 18.48 -65.81
CA GLY A 510 -13.15 19.04 -66.58
C GLY A 510 -13.31 18.80 -68.06
N GLU A 511 -13.88 17.68 -68.49
CA GLU A 511 -14.15 17.40 -69.93
C GLU A 511 -15.35 18.19 -70.49
N GLU A 512 -16.37 18.51 -69.69
CA GLU A 512 -17.48 19.38 -70.14
C GLU A 512 -17.07 20.85 -70.34
N VAL A 513 -16.06 21.34 -69.63
CA VAL A 513 -15.57 22.71 -69.78
C VAL A 513 -14.66 22.91 -71.00
N VAL A 514 -14.06 21.84 -71.55
CA VAL A 514 -13.17 21.87 -72.72
C VAL A 514 -13.93 21.73 -74.02
N THR A 515 -15.24 21.33 -73.98
CA THR A 515 -16.10 21.15 -75.17
C THR A 515 -17.10 22.30 -75.38
N GLN A 516 -17.02 23.38 -74.63
CA GLN A 516 -17.66 24.67 -74.94
C GLN A 516 -16.62 25.71 -75.37
#